data_514ed07ed9deed8854641067ec89914b
#
_entry.id   514ed07ed9deed8854641067ec89914b
#
_cell.length_a   1.000
_cell.length_b   1.000
_cell.length_c   1.000
_cell.angle_alpha   90.00
_cell.angle_beta   90.00
_cell.angle_gamma   90.00
#
_symmetry.space_group_name_H-M   'P 1'
#
loop_
_entity.id
_entity.type
_entity.pdbx_description
1 polymer ?
#
loop_
_entity_poly.entity_id
_entity_poly.type
_entity_poly.pdbx_seq_one_letter_code
_entity_poly.pdbx_strand_id
1 'polypeptide(L)'
;MAWLSADIELIKKYRKLCNQFKGGAMCGRYYVDDETAKEIEKIVRSVDEQLKKEAARDIHPTECAPVLVASGGDLRCEVKRWGMPGFMDKQLVINAKSESAMDKKMFCEAVEHRRLVIPAAGFYEWNRQKEKSTFTRKDSPVLYMAGIYSKYEDGDRFVILTTAANESMEPVHDRMPLILEKEEILPWLTEGRKTGEFLGKVPCQLNRTTEFEQLTLF
;
A
#
# COMPACT_ATOMS: atom_id res chain seq x y z
N MET A 1 -12.56 3.00 28.22
CA MET A 1 -12.09 1.59 28.08
C MET A 1 -13.01 0.69 27.23
N ALA A 2 -14.17 1.13 26.78
CA ALA A 2 -15.09 0.28 25.96
C ALA A 2 -14.78 0.29 24.44
N TRP A 3 -14.00 1.20 23.93
CA TRP A 3 -13.67 1.33 22.49
C TRP A 3 -12.60 0.35 21.99
N LEU A 4 -11.67 -0.06 22.86
CA LEU A 4 -10.60 -1.01 22.52
C LEU A 4 -11.08 -2.46 22.36
N SER A 5 -12.19 -2.87 22.98
CA SER A 5 -12.68 -4.25 22.90
C SER A 5 -13.45 -4.54 21.59
N ALA A 6 -14.15 -3.55 21.05
CA ALA A 6 -14.90 -3.67 19.81
C ALA A 6 -13.98 -3.81 18.59
N ASP A 7 -12.84 -3.11 18.58
CA ASP A 7 -11.86 -3.18 17.50
C ASP A 7 -11.15 -4.55 17.44
N ILE A 8 -10.87 -5.18 18.58
CA ILE A 8 -10.20 -6.48 18.63
C ILE A 8 -11.11 -7.61 18.11
N GLU A 9 -12.40 -7.57 18.40
CA GLU A 9 -13.35 -8.56 17.89
C GLU A 9 -13.62 -8.36 16.39
N LEU A 10 -13.68 -7.12 15.95
CA LEU A 10 -13.80 -6.76 14.53
C LEU A 10 -12.58 -7.24 13.75
N ILE A 11 -11.36 -7.01 14.25
CA ILE A 11 -10.10 -7.48 13.66
C ILE A 11 -10.05 -9.02 13.58
N LYS A 12 -10.47 -9.72 14.63
CA LYS A 12 -10.53 -11.20 14.63
C LYS A 12 -11.53 -11.74 13.61
N LYS A 13 -12.68 -11.11 13.48
CA LYS A 13 -13.73 -11.48 12.51
C LYS A 13 -13.26 -11.25 11.06
N TYR A 14 -12.54 -10.16 10.79
CA TYR A 14 -12.01 -9.85 9.47
C TYR A 14 -10.76 -10.66 9.12
N ARG A 15 -9.87 -11.02 10.07
CA ARG A 15 -8.78 -12.00 9.83
C ARG A 15 -9.31 -13.34 9.33
N LYS A 16 -10.46 -13.80 9.85
CA LYS A 16 -11.10 -15.04 9.40
C LYS A 16 -11.68 -14.92 7.98
N LEU A 17 -12.12 -13.72 7.59
CA LEU A 17 -12.63 -13.41 6.24
C LEU A 17 -11.48 -13.29 5.22
N CYS A 18 -10.35 -12.69 5.55
CA CYS A 18 -9.20 -12.61 4.66
C CYS A 18 -8.64 -13.98 4.28
N ASN A 19 -8.68 -14.97 5.19
CA ASN A 19 -8.26 -16.34 4.89
C ASN A 19 -9.24 -17.11 3.98
N GLN A 20 -10.43 -16.57 3.70
CA GLN A 20 -11.42 -17.16 2.78
C GLN A 20 -11.41 -16.56 1.38
N PHE A 21 -10.64 -15.50 1.13
CA PHE A 21 -10.50 -14.90 -0.21
C PHE A 21 -9.62 -15.78 -1.09
N LYS A 22 -10.22 -16.81 -1.69
CA LYS A 22 -9.69 -17.60 -2.81
C LYS A 22 -9.85 -16.84 -4.12
N GLY A 23 -9.26 -15.68 -4.23
CA GLY A 23 -9.24 -14.93 -5.48
C GLY A 23 -8.10 -13.94 -5.41
N GLY A 24 -7.07 -14.14 -6.23
CA GLY A 24 -5.81 -13.43 -6.34
C GLY A 24 -5.83 -11.91 -6.14
N ALA A 25 -6.04 -11.46 -4.93
CA ALA A 25 -5.77 -10.09 -4.53
C ALA A 25 -4.27 -9.99 -4.31
N MET A 26 -3.57 -9.33 -5.22
CA MET A 26 -2.15 -9.05 -5.15
C MET A 26 -1.85 -8.12 -3.97
N CYS A 27 -0.62 -8.26 -3.41
CA CYS A 27 -0.10 -7.41 -2.34
C CYS A 27 -1.07 -7.27 -1.15
N GLY A 28 -1.46 -8.41 -0.58
CA GLY A 28 -2.34 -8.45 0.60
C GLY A 28 -1.63 -8.20 1.92
N ARG A 29 -0.33 -7.86 1.92
CA ARG A 29 0.46 -7.56 3.11
C ARG A 29 1.73 -6.79 2.75
N TYR A 30 2.02 -5.75 3.53
CA TYR A 30 3.30 -5.04 3.50
C TYR A 30 3.77 -4.78 4.92
N TYR A 31 5.01 -4.33 5.10
CA TYR A 31 5.55 -4.04 6.42
C TYR A 31 6.24 -2.69 6.46
N VAL A 32 6.22 -2.11 7.65
CA VAL A 32 6.92 -0.87 8.02
C VAL A 32 7.94 -1.23 9.08
N ASP A 33 9.09 -0.59 9.06
CA ASP A 33 10.16 -0.73 10.05
C ASP A 33 10.64 0.63 10.56
N ASP A 34 11.58 0.61 11.47
CA ASP A 34 12.15 1.83 12.09
C ASP A 34 12.86 2.72 11.07
N GLU A 35 13.42 2.17 9.99
CA GLU A 35 14.07 2.94 8.94
C GLU A 35 13.02 3.66 8.08
N THR A 36 11.92 2.99 7.78
CA THR A 36 10.76 3.60 7.11
C THR A 36 10.21 4.78 7.92
N ALA A 37 10.05 4.60 9.23
CA ALA A 37 9.59 5.66 10.12
C ALA A 37 10.52 6.87 10.12
N LYS A 38 11.84 6.66 10.19
CA LYS A 38 12.85 7.72 10.11
C LYS A 38 12.85 8.46 8.76
N GLU A 39 12.66 7.74 7.66
CA GLU A 39 12.56 8.37 6.34
C GLU A 39 11.28 9.23 6.21
N ILE A 40 10.15 8.76 6.74
CA ILE A 40 8.92 9.56 6.80
C ILE A 40 9.19 10.86 7.57
N GLU A 41 9.83 10.80 8.74
CA GLU A 41 10.15 11.99 9.55
C GLU A 41 11.03 13.00 8.81
N LYS A 42 11.93 12.55 7.94
CA LYS A 42 12.80 13.43 7.14
C LYS A 42 12.06 14.19 6.03
N ILE A 43 11.00 13.61 5.47
CA ILE A 43 10.30 14.16 4.30
C ILE A 43 9.02 14.91 4.63
N VAL A 44 8.48 14.73 5.83
CA VAL A 44 7.28 15.46 6.30
C VAL A 44 7.65 16.49 7.37
N ARG A 45 7.02 17.66 7.33
CA ARG A 45 7.24 18.73 8.32
C ARG A 45 6.57 18.45 9.68
N SER A 46 5.56 17.59 9.71
CA SER A 46 4.87 17.21 10.94
C SER A 46 4.49 15.73 10.91
N VAL A 47 4.95 15.00 11.90
CA VAL A 47 4.56 13.63 12.17
C VAL A 47 3.76 13.62 13.47
N ASP A 48 2.58 13.04 13.45
CA ASP A 48 1.80 12.80 14.66
C ASP A 48 2.59 11.88 15.60
N GLU A 49 2.70 12.22 16.89
CA GLU A 49 3.44 11.44 17.87
C GLU A 49 2.89 10.01 18.03
N GLN A 50 1.62 9.77 17.69
CA GLN A 50 1.04 8.44 17.69
C GLN A 50 1.68 7.53 16.62
N LEU A 51 2.14 8.07 15.50
CA LEU A 51 2.83 7.34 14.44
C LEU A 51 4.21 6.83 14.86
N LYS A 52 4.88 7.54 15.77
CA LYS A 52 6.20 7.15 16.29
C LYS A 52 6.18 5.87 17.13
N LYS A 53 5.02 5.49 17.68
CA LYS A 53 4.87 4.36 18.59
C LYS A 53 4.48 3.05 17.91
N GLU A 54 4.06 3.09 16.65
CA GLU A 54 3.60 1.91 15.90
C GLU A 54 4.64 1.43 14.87
N ALA A 55 5.93 1.68 15.11
CA ALA A 55 7.00 1.37 14.17
C ALA A 55 7.01 -0.10 13.70
N ALA A 56 7.82 -0.80 13.39
CA ALA A 56 8.07 -2.14 12.91
C ALA A 56 6.88 -3.15 13.00
N ARG A 57 6.00 -3.20 12.00
CA ARG A 57 4.92 -4.21 11.95
C ARG A 57 4.47 -4.55 10.53
N ASP A 58 3.90 -5.73 10.37
CA ASP A 58 3.12 -6.09 9.19
C ASP A 58 1.78 -5.33 9.18
N ILE A 59 1.42 -4.82 8.01
CA ILE A 59 0.14 -4.15 7.76
C ILE A 59 -0.74 -5.07 6.94
N HIS A 60 -1.95 -5.32 7.44
CA HIS A 60 -2.96 -6.14 6.79
C HIS A 60 -4.16 -5.30 6.31
N PRO A 61 -4.89 -5.77 5.31
CA PRO A 61 -6.17 -5.15 4.95
C PRO A 61 -7.08 -4.97 6.16
N THR A 62 -7.80 -3.85 6.20
CA THR A 62 -8.64 -3.34 7.29
C THR A 62 -7.92 -2.64 8.43
N GLU A 63 -6.59 -2.75 8.52
CA GLU A 63 -5.80 -2.01 9.49
C GLU A 63 -5.57 -0.56 9.05
N CYS A 64 -5.32 0.29 10.03
CA CYS A 64 -4.89 1.66 9.81
C CYS A 64 -3.38 1.70 9.59
N ALA A 65 -2.93 2.54 8.66
CA ALA A 65 -1.52 2.67 8.31
C ALA A 65 -1.14 4.13 8.01
N PRO A 66 0.13 4.50 8.22
CA PRO A 66 0.63 5.80 7.83
C PRO A 66 0.66 5.94 6.30
N VAL A 67 0.20 7.08 5.80
CA VAL A 67 0.22 7.45 4.39
C VAL A 67 0.66 8.90 4.24
N LEU A 68 1.28 9.23 3.11
CA LEU A 68 1.69 10.59 2.78
C LEU A 68 0.63 11.24 1.89
N VAL A 69 0.24 12.45 2.22
CA VAL A 69 -0.68 13.29 1.44
C VAL A 69 -0.09 14.69 1.27
N ALA A 70 -0.56 15.43 0.27
CA ALA A 70 -0.23 16.84 0.11
C ALA A 70 -1.31 17.71 0.75
N SER A 71 -0.89 18.72 1.50
CA SER A 71 -1.77 19.73 2.08
C SER A 71 -1.09 21.08 2.06
N GLY A 72 -1.66 22.04 1.32
CA GLY A 72 -1.09 23.38 1.18
C GLY A 72 0.29 23.43 0.52
N GLY A 73 0.62 22.45 -0.33
CA GLY A 73 1.93 22.32 -0.99
C GLY A 73 2.99 21.59 -0.18
N ASP A 74 2.71 21.23 1.07
CA ASP A 74 3.60 20.48 1.96
C ASP A 74 3.16 19.01 2.06
N LEU A 75 4.11 18.12 2.33
CA LEU A 75 3.84 16.71 2.65
C LEU A 75 3.43 16.60 4.11
N ARG A 76 2.38 15.80 4.34
CA ARG A 76 1.91 15.40 5.67
C ARG A 76 1.77 13.89 5.75
N CYS A 77 2.02 13.36 6.94
CA CYS A 77 1.72 11.98 7.26
C CYS A 77 0.37 11.93 7.99
N GLU A 78 -0.55 11.16 7.43
CA GLU A 78 -1.88 10.90 8.00
C GLU A 78 -2.08 9.41 8.20
N VAL A 79 -3.04 9.02 9.05
CA VAL A 79 -3.43 7.62 9.23
C VAL A 79 -4.73 7.37 8.49
N LYS A 80 -4.74 6.36 7.62
CA LYS A 80 -5.94 5.94 6.90
C LYS A 80 -6.09 4.42 6.94
N ARG A 81 -7.32 3.94 6.79
CA ARG A 81 -7.63 2.50 6.82
C ARG A 81 -7.42 1.88 5.43
N TRP A 82 -6.70 0.75 5.36
CA TRP A 82 -6.50 0.02 4.12
C TRP A 82 -7.72 -0.83 3.74
N GLY A 83 -8.27 -0.59 2.56
CA GLY A 83 -9.38 -1.33 1.98
C GLY A 83 -10.70 -0.56 1.97
N MET A 84 -11.27 -0.45 0.78
CA MET A 84 -12.58 0.18 0.52
C MET A 84 -13.67 -0.88 0.45
N PRO A 85 -14.91 -0.58 0.88
CA PRO A 85 -16.05 -1.46 0.63
C PRO A 85 -16.25 -1.65 -0.88
N GLY A 86 -16.46 -2.87 -1.31
CA GLY A 86 -16.82 -3.17 -2.69
C GLY A 86 -18.34 -3.01 -2.96
N PHE A 87 -18.75 -3.32 -4.19
CA PHE A 87 -20.16 -3.22 -4.59
C PHE A 87 -21.03 -4.36 -4.02
N MET A 88 -20.42 -5.51 -3.72
CA MET A 88 -21.12 -6.64 -3.09
C MET A 88 -20.95 -6.58 -1.57
N ASP A 89 -21.99 -7.04 -0.84
CA ASP A 89 -21.91 -7.13 0.62
C ASP A 89 -20.64 -7.89 1.07
N LYS A 90 -19.94 -7.34 2.06
CA LYS A 90 -18.68 -7.87 2.61
C LYS A 90 -17.47 -7.94 1.66
N GLN A 91 -17.59 -7.40 0.44
CA GLN A 91 -16.44 -7.31 -0.45
C GLN A 91 -15.50 -6.20 0.04
N LEU A 92 -14.20 -6.53 0.14
CA LEU A 92 -13.14 -5.58 0.42
C LEU A 92 -12.28 -5.40 -0.83
N VAL A 93 -12.11 -4.16 -1.27
CA VAL A 93 -11.23 -3.78 -2.37
C VAL A 93 -9.96 -3.18 -1.76
N ILE A 94 -8.83 -3.85 -1.93
CA ILE A 94 -7.54 -3.43 -1.36
C ILE A 94 -6.59 -2.86 -2.40
N ASN A 95 -6.84 -3.16 -3.68
CA ASN A 95 -6.02 -2.70 -4.80
C ASN A 95 -6.89 -2.16 -5.93
N ALA A 96 -6.34 -1.24 -6.73
CA ALA A 96 -6.92 -0.77 -7.97
C ALA A 96 -5.89 -0.85 -9.10
N LYS A 97 -6.29 -1.36 -10.27
CA LYS A 97 -5.42 -1.43 -11.45
C LYS A 97 -5.19 -0.03 -11.99
N SER A 98 -3.94 0.44 -12.07
CA SER A 98 -3.58 1.79 -12.51
C SER A 98 -4.12 2.08 -13.91
N GLU A 99 -3.99 1.15 -14.84
CA GLU A 99 -4.41 1.27 -16.23
C GLU A 99 -5.92 1.48 -16.44
N SER A 100 -6.74 1.14 -15.45
CA SER A 100 -8.21 1.29 -15.53
C SER A 100 -8.82 2.09 -14.37
N ALA A 101 -7.99 2.67 -13.51
CA ALA A 101 -8.48 3.38 -12.33
C ALA A 101 -9.27 4.64 -12.70
N MET A 102 -8.87 5.34 -13.75
CA MET A 102 -9.57 6.53 -14.27
C MET A 102 -10.95 6.20 -14.86
N ASP A 103 -11.12 5.00 -15.42
CA ASP A 103 -12.38 4.59 -16.06
C ASP A 103 -13.41 4.04 -15.08
N LYS A 104 -12.98 3.68 -13.88
CA LYS A 104 -13.87 3.08 -12.88
C LYS A 104 -14.50 4.14 -11.99
N LYS A 105 -15.84 4.20 -11.99
CA LYS A 105 -16.63 5.10 -11.14
C LYS A 105 -16.21 5.10 -9.67
N MET A 106 -15.74 3.95 -9.17
CA MET A 106 -15.28 3.81 -7.78
C MET A 106 -13.98 4.59 -7.50
N PHE A 107 -13.14 4.80 -8.52
CA PHE A 107 -11.78 5.29 -8.33
C PHE A 107 -11.49 6.61 -9.05
N CYS A 108 -12.20 6.95 -10.15
CA CYS A 108 -11.86 8.09 -11.01
C CYS A 108 -11.70 9.40 -10.22
N GLU A 109 -12.68 9.75 -9.38
CA GLU A 109 -12.63 10.96 -8.56
C GLU A 109 -11.47 10.93 -7.53
N ALA A 110 -11.19 9.75 -6.96
CA ALA A 110 -10.07 9.59 -6.04
C ALA A 110 -8.71 9.70 -6.75
N VAL A 111 -8.59 9.20 -7.97
CA VAL A 111 -7.38 9.37 -8.81
C VAL A 111 -7.15 10.85 -9.15
N GLU A 112 -8.20 11.61 -9.42
CA GLU A 112 -8.08 13.03 -9.75
C GLU A 112 -7.75 13.89 -8.54
N HIS A 113 -8.35 13.63 -7.36
CA HIS A 113 -8.35 14.57 -6.25
C HIS A 113 -7.84 14.04 -4.91
N ARG A 114 -7.69 12.73 -4.75
CA ARG A 114 -7.37 12.09 -3.46
C ARG A 114 -6.30 11.03 -3.60
N ARG A 115 -5.15 11.46 -4.11
CA ARG A 115 -3.95 10.64 -4.21
C ARG A 115 -3.20 10.62 -2.89
N LEU A 116 -2.51 9.53 -2.63
CA LEU A 116 -1.64 9.36 -1.48
C LEU A 116 -0.45 8.45 -1.83
N VAL A 117 0.52 8.38 -0.95
CA VAL A 117 1.65 7.47 -1.06
C VAL A 117 1.74 6.64 0.21
N ILE A 118 1.97 5.35 0.08
CA ILE A 118 2.13 4.40 1.16
C ILE A 118 3.62 4.07 1.27
N PRO A 119 4.32 4.58 2.30
CA PRO A 119 5.70 4.19 2.58
C PRO A 119 5.73 2.81 3.25
N ALA A 120 6.62 1.95 2.78
CA ALA A 120 6.82 0.60 3.29
C ALA A 120 8.30 0.20 3.22
N ALA A 121 8.77 -0.64 4.12
CA ALA A 121 10.08 -1.26 4.01
C ALA A 121 10.10 -2.33 2.92
N GLY A 122 8.97 -3.01 2.72
CA GLY A 122 8.76 -4.00 1.69
C GLY A 122 7.35 -4.56 1.70
N PHE A 123 7.07 -5.46 0.79
CA PHE A 123 5.78 -6.15 0.73
C PHE A 123 5.98 -7.65 0.47
N TYR A 124 4.95 -8.41 0.75
CA TYR A 124 4.92 -9.85 0.57
C TYR A 124 3.99 -10.24 -0.57
N GLU A 125 4.40 -11.26 -1.31
CA GLU A 125 3.57 -11.88 -2.33
C GLU A 125 3.77 -13.41 -2.32
N TRP A 126 2.75 -14.14 -2.74
CA TRP A 126 2.74 -15.58 -2.80
C TRP A 126 2.56 -16.04 -4.24
N ASN A 127 3.42 -16.95 -4.67
CA ASN A 127 3.24 -17.59 -5.96
C ASN A 127 2.08 -18.61 -5.95
N ARG A 128 1.82 -19.25 -7.10
CA ARG A 128 0.75 -20.26 -7.23
C ARG A 128 0.94 -21.46 -6.31
N GLN A 129 2.17 -21.77 -5.93
CA GLN A 129 2.55 -22.83 -5.00
C GLN A 129 2.40 -22.41 -3.53
N LYS A 130 1.98 -21.17 -3.27
CA LYS A 130 1.88 -20.53 -1.93
C LYS A 130 3.22 -20.32 -1.25
N GLU A 131 4.28 -20.24 -2.02
CA GLU A 131 5.59 -19.86 -1.52
C GLU A 131 5.66 -18.34 -1.38
N LYS A 132 6.09 -17.89 -0.20
CA LYS A 132 6.18 -16.47 0.14
C LYS A 132 7.46 -15.88 -0.41
N SER A 133 7.35 -14.77 -1.08
CA SER A 133 8.47 -13.90 -1.46
C SER A 133 8.32 -12.54 -0.78
N THR A 134 9.45 -11.99 -0.35
CA THR A 134 9.56 -10.63 0.17
C THR A 134 10.21 -9.76 -0.90
N PHE A 135 9.62 -8.60 -1.15
CA PHE A 135 10.10 -7.63 -2.13
C PHE A 135 10.51 -6.33 -1.44
N THR A 136 11.74 -5.87 -1.75
CA THR A 136 12.33 -4.63 -1.23
C THR A 136 13.00 -3.85 -2.35
N ARG A 137 13.32 -2.59 -2.12
CA ARG A 137 14.17 -1.82 -3.06
C ARG A 137 15.63 -2.22 -2.93
N LYS A 138 16.38 -2.05 -4.04
CA LYS A 138 17.84 -2.28 -4.07
C LYS A 138 18.63 -1.11 -3.51
N ASP A 139 18.14 0.10 -3.73
CA ASP A 139 18.82 1.38 -3.59
C ASP A 139 18.23 2.29 -2.51
N SER A 140 17.18 1.83 -1.84
CA SER A 140 16.49 2.59 -0.79
C SER A 140 15.92 1.65 0.27
N PRO A 141 15.96 2.01 1.55
CA PRO A 141 15.29 1.24 2.59
C PRO A 141 13.76 1.35 2.52
N VAL A 142 13.22 2.26 1.69
CA VAL A 142 11.79 2.53 1.62
C VAL A 142 11.26 2.41 0.19
N LEU A 143 10.14 1.69 0.07
CA LEU A 143 9.25 1.66 -1.08
C LEU A 143 8.19 2.74 -0.91
N TYR A 144 7.91 3.50 -1.97
CA TYR A 144 6.82 4.46 -2.01
C TYR A 144 5.75 3.97 -2.98
N MET A 145 4.72 3.30 -2.45
CA MET A 145 3.64 2.77 -3.27
C MET A 145 2.59 3.85 -3.50
N ALA A 146 2.19 4.07 -4.76
CA ALA A 146 1.11 4.98 -5.10
C ALA A 146 -0.23 4.40 -4.65
N GLY A 147 -1.10 5.26 -4.15
CA GLY A 147 -2.46 4.90 -3.75
C GLY A 147 -3.44 6.04 -3.91
N ILE A 148 -4.69 5.71 -3.69
CA ILE A 148 -5.82 6.65 -3.70
C ILE A 148 -6.71 6.38 -2.50
N TYR A 149 -7.45 7.39 -2.03
CA TYR A 149 -8.38 7.23 -0.91
C TYR A 149 -9.74 7.83 -1.19
N SER A 150 -10.73 7.34 -0.47
CA SER A 150 -12.09 7.89 -0.47
C SER A 150 -12.56 8.09 0.97
N LYS A 151 -13.48 9.07 1.14
CA LYS A 151 -14.08 9.41 2.41
C LYS A 151 -15.28 8.51 2.68
N TYR A 152 -15.35 7.98 3.90
CA TYR A 152 -16.49 7.21 4.42
C TYR A 152 -16.89 7.76 5.78
N GLU A 153 -18.09 7.43 6.26
CA GLU A 153 -18.61 7.90 7.55
C GLU A 153 -17.70 7.50 8.73
N ASP A 154 -17.04 6.34 8.63
CA ASP A 154 -16.14 5.80 9.65
C ASP A 154 -14.66 6.17 9.43
N GLY A 155 -14.38 7.12 8.55
CA GLY A 155 -13.05 7.62 8.23
C GLY A 155 -12.59 7.33 6.80
N ASP A 156 -11.45 7.89 6.45
CA ASP A 156 -10.85 7.75 5.13
C ASP A 156 -10.28 6.33 4.91
N ARG A 157 -10.53 5.78 3.73
CA ARG A 157 -10.04 4.44 3.35
C ARG A 157 -9.27 4.52 2.05
N PHE A 158 -8.17 3.76 1.96
CA PHE A 158 -7.31 3.76 0.79
C PHE A 158 -7.19 2.39 0.13
N VAL A 159 -6.76 2.43 -1.11
CA VAL A 159 -6.31 1.26 -1.89
C VAL A 159 -4.94 1.53 -2.49
N ILE A 160 -4.15 0.48 -2.68
CA ILE A 160 -2.87 0.52 -3.37
C ILE A 160 -3.13 0.44 -4.87
N LEU A 161 -2.50 1.31 -5.66
CA LEU A 161 -2.48 1.20 -7.12
C LEU A 161 -1.50 0.10 -7.53
N THR A 162 -1.91 -0.70 -8.51
CA THR A 162 -1.10 -1.79 -9.05
C THR A 162 -0.97 -1.68 -10.55
N THR A 163 0.16 -2.10 -11.08
CA THR A 163 0.46 -2.14 -12.52
C THR A 163 0.90 -3.55 -12.93
N ALA A 164 1.16 -3.77 -14.22
CA ALA A 164 1.75 -5.01 -14.71
C ALA A 164 3.09 -5.27 -14.02
N ALA A 165 3.37 -6.53 -13.70
CA ALA A 165 4.65 -6.93 -13.14
C ALA A 165 5.80 -6.62 -14.09
N ASN A 166 6.94 -6.18 -13.56
CA ASN A 166 8.19 -6.16 -14.29
C ASN A 166 8.94 -7.50 -14.07
N GLU A 167 10.11 -7.65 -14.69
CA GLU A 167 10.91 -8.89 -14.65
C GLU A 167 11.23 -9.38 -13.22
N SER A 168 11.36 -8.47 -12.24
CA SER A 168 11.65 -8.86 -10.84
C SER A 168 10.46 -9.49 -10.14
N MET A 169 9.23 -9.16 -10.57
CA MET A 169 7.99 -9.60 -9.94
C MET A 169 7.29 -10.72 -10.71
N GLU A 170 7.41 -10.75 -12.05
CA GLU A 170 6.72 -11.67 -12.95
C GLU A 170 6.84 -13.16 -12.56
N PRO A 171 7.97 -13.66 -12.03
CA PRO A 171 8.07 -15.05 -11.59
C PRO A 171 7.16 -15.42 -10.42
N VAL A 172 6.63 -14.43 -9.69
CA VAL A 172 5.78 -14.64 -8.51
C VAL A 172 4.33 -14.30 -8.80
N HIS A 173 4.09 -13.14 -9.44
CA HIS A 173 2.75 -12.64 -9.74
C HIS A 173 2.77 -11.75 -10.98
N ASP A 174 1.66 -11.69 -11.74
CA ASP A 174 1.49 -10.87 -12.95
C ASP A 174 1.26 -9.37 -12.68
N ARG A 175 1.12 -8.99 -11.42
CA ARG A 175 0.93 -7.61 -10.97
C ARG A 175 1.95 -7.23 -9.90
N MET A 176 2.21 -5.92 -9.77
CA MET A 176 3.02 -5.34 -8.70
C MET A 176 2.44 -3.99 -8.25
N PRO A 177 2.76 -3.49 -7.05
CA PRO A 177 2.43 -2.12 -6.66
C PRO A 177 3.02 -1.12 -7.65
N LEU A 178 2.30 -0.03 -7.90
CA LEU A 178 2.83 1.12 -8.64
C LEU A 178 3.81 1.87 -7.71
N ILE A 179 5.10 1.67 -7.91
CA ILE A 179 6.15 2.24 -7.06
C ILE A 179 6.67 3.53 -7.66
N LEU A 180 6.74 4.55 -6.84
CA LEU A 180 7.27 5.88 -7.15
C LEU A 180 8.71 6.03 -6.69
N GLU A 181 9.47 6.87 -7.38
CA GLU A 181 10.72 7.40 -6.88
C GLU A 181 10.44 8.50 -5.83
N LYS A 182 11.43 8.78 -4.98
CA LYS A 182 11.29 9.79 -3.92
C LYS A 182 10.92 11.17 -4.47
N GLU A 183 11.51 11.54 -5.59
CA GLU A 183 11.28 12.80 -6.29
C GLU A 183 9.91 12.89 -6.97
N GLU A 184 9.26 11.75 -7.18
CA GLU A 184 7.93 11.65 -7.78
C GLU A 184 6.79 11.78 -6.76
N ILE A 185 7.09 11.72 -5.46
CA ILE A 185 6.07 11.77 -4.40
C ILE A 185 5.23 13.04 -4.51
N LEU A 186 5.87 14.20 -4.48
CA LEU A 186 5.16 15.48 -4.53
C LEU A 186 4.46 15.72 -5.88
N PRO A 187 5.10 15.50 -7.03
CA PRO A 187 4.42 15.54 -8.33
C PRO A 187 3.20 14.60 -8.42
N TRP A 188 3.30 13.37 -7.96
CA TRP A 188 2.16 12.45 -7.91
C TRP A 188 1.00 13.01 -7.10
N LEU A 189 1.28 13.60 -5.96
CA LEU A 189 0.25 14.12 -5.04
C LEU A 189 -0.40 15.43 -5.55
N THR A 190 0.33 16.28 -6.28
CA THR A 190 -0.09 17.64 -6.58
C THR A 190 -0.33 17.92 -8.06
N GLU A 191 0.38 17.25 -8.98
CA GLU A 191 0.33 17.56 -10.39
C GLU A 191 -0.70 16.69 -11.13
N GLY A 192 -1.97 17.09 -11.13
CA GLY A 192 -3.06 16.34 -11.77
C GLY A 192 -2.85 16.09 -13.28
N ARG A 193 -2.17 17.00 -13.98
CA ARG A 193 -1.88 16.84 -15.43
C ARG A 193 -0.96 15.68 -15.75
N LYS A 194 -0.08 15.29 -14.81
CA LYS A 194 0.85 14.16 -14.96
C LYS A 194 0.29 12.84 -14.45
N THR A 195 -0.92 12.80 -13.93
CA THR A 195 -1.51 11.58 -13.38
C THR A 195 -1.47 10.41 -14.36
N GLY A 196 -1.79 10.66 -15.65
CA GLY A 196 -1.75 9.63 -16.69
C GLY A 196 -0.35 9.04 -16.92
N GLU A 197 0.70 9.85 -16.83
CA GLU A 197 2.10 9.39 -16.96
C GLU A 197 2.46 8.45 -15.79
N PHE A 198 2.08 8.82 -14.57
CA PHE A 198 2.31 7.96 -13.39
C PHE A 198 1.54 6.65 -13.47
N LEU A 199 0.27 6.68 -13.90
CA LEU A 199 -0.55 5.46 -14.02
C LEU A 199 0.00 4.47 -15.04
N GLY A 200 0.71 4.95 -16.07
CA GLY A 200 1.38 4.14 -17.09
C GLY A 200 2.84 3.78 -16.76
N LYS A 201 3.36 4.19 -15.60
CA LYS A 201 4.75 3.96 -15.23
C LYS A 201 5.07 2.48 -15.04
N VAL A 202 6.24 2.07 -15.52
CA VAL A 202 6.87 0.79 -15.17
C VAL A 202 7.73 1.00 -13.93
N PRO A 203 7.47 0.34 -12.79
CA PRO A 203 8.26 0.49 -11.58
C PRO A 203 9.70 0.00 -11.71
N CYS A 204 10.57 0.45 -10.80
CA CYS A 204 11.95 -0.03 -10.68
C CYS A 204 12.01 -1.53 -10.40
N GLN A 205 13.15 -2.15 -10.70
CA GLN A 205 13.44 -3.54 -10.34
C GLN A 205 13.60 -3.69 -8.83
N LEU A 206 13.03 -4.76 -8.28
CA LEU A 206 13.05 -5.05 -6.86
C LEU A 206 14.03 -6.19 -6.51
N ASN A 207 14.50 -6.19 -5.28
CA ASN A 207 15.10 -7.38 -4.67
C ASN A 207 13.97 -8.32 -4.25
N ARG A 208 14.12 -9.60 -4.60
CA ARG A 208 13.27 -10.67 -4.13
C ARG A 208 14.06 -11.59 -3.21
N THR A 209 13.52 -11.92 -2.05
CA THR A 209 14.00 -12.97 -1.16
C THR A 209 12.89 -13.97 -0.90
N THR A 210 13.23 -15.27 -0.91
CA THR A 210 12.31 -16.36 -0.61
C THR A 210 12.80 -17.13 0.62
N GLU A 211 11.89 -17.66 1.42
CA GLU A 211 12.26 -18.43 2.61
C GLU A 211 13.06 -19.71 2.26
N PHE A 212 12.98 -20.19 1.03
CA PHE A 212 13.67 -21.41 0.57
C PHE A 212 15.09 -21.16 0.05
N GLU A 213 15.42 -19.94 -0.40
CA GLU A 213 16.79 -19.61 -0.86
C GLU A 213 17.81 -19.55 0.29
N GLN A 214 17.38 -19.40 1.52
CA GLN A 214 18.26 -19.44 2.70
C GLN A 214 18.72 -20.87 3.07
N LEU A 215 18.07 -21.90 2.57
CA LEU A 215 18.41 -23.30 2.88
C LEU A 215 19.44 -23.93 1.94
N THR A 216 19.85 -23.25 0.87
CA THR A 216 20.80 -23.77 -0.14
C THR A 216 22.24 -23.30 0.05
N LEU A 217 22.58 -22.65 1.16
CA LEU A 217 23.94 -22.16 1.49
C LEU A 217 24.64 -23.03 2.55
N PHE A 218 24.33 -24.34 2.62
CA PHE A 218 25.10 -25.29 3.44
C PHE A 218 25.51 -26.50 2.60
#